data_bd15259052bafde622622772e28b999d
#
_entry.id   bd15259052bafde622622772e28b999d
#
_cell.length_a   1.000
_cell.length_b   1.000
_cell.length_c   1.000
_cell.angle_alpha   90.00
_cell.angle_beta   90.00
_cell.angle_gamma   90.00
#
_symmetry.space_group_name_H-M   'P 1'
#
loop_
_entity.id
_entity.type
_entity.pdbx_description
1 polymer ?
#
loop_
_entity_poly.entity_id
_entity_poly.type
_entity_poly.pdbx_seq_one_letter_code
_entity_poly.pdbx_strand_id
1 'polypeptide(L)'
;MPRGVTERYRGPGDLPQVLPLFPLRGAILLPRATLSLNVFEPRYLLLVDYALAGDRLIGIVQPAPDAGEVESPSGKIFPLRRIGCAGRITSFSEGDDGRLMLSLTGISRFRMLQDVESDEPFRFGRVSFAEFATDFTSGHGEDDVDRPRLLTTLRNYLIANNLSADWDRIDSASNERLVNTLSIVMGSRISALGLRAAHLRVETATCAHCSRVVP
;
A
#
# COMPACT_ATOMS: atom_id res chain seq x y z
N MET A 1 -20.26 -19.81 1.68
CA MET A 1 -19.25 -19.12 0.87
C MET A 1 -18.14 -18.63 1.78
N PRO A 2 -16.87 -18.91 1.53
CA PRO A 2 -15.78 -18.31 2.31
C PRO A 2 -15.83 -16.80 2.09
N ARG A 3 -15.84 -16.03 3.19
CA ARG A 3 -15.80 -14.56 3.14
C ARG A 3 -14.46 -14.09 2.55
N GLY A 4 -14.48 -13.10 1.69
CA GLY A 4 -13.29 -12.46 1.17
C GLY A 4 -12.39 -11.93 2.31
N VAL A 5 -11.10 -11.80 2.05
CA VAL A 5 -10.11 -11.39 3.07
C VAL A 5 -10.47 -10.04 3.71
N THR A 6 -10.96 -9.10 2.90
CA THR A 6 -11.36 -7.76 3.32
C THR A 6 -12.71 -7.73 4.05
N GLU A 7 -13.61 -8.68 3.76
CA GLU A 7 -14.95 -8.77 4.40
C GLU A 7 -14.89 -9.16 5.89
N ARG A 8 -13.71 -9.55 6.38
CA ARG A 8 -13.48 -9.82 7.81
C ARG A 8 -13.41 -8.52 8.63
N TYR A 9 -13.03 -7.42 7.99
CA TYR A 9 -12.85 -6.12 8.62
C TYR A 9 -13.99 -5.22 8.20
N ARG A 10 -14.83 -4.83 9.15
CA ARG A 10 -16.05 -4.04 8.92
C ARG A 10 -15.88 -2.58 9.31
N GLY A 11 -14.83 -2.28 10.06
CA GLY A 11 -14.57 -0.93 10.52
C GLY A 11 -13.23 -0.80 11.25
N PRO A 12 -12.89 0.43 11.65
CA PRO A 12 -11.64 0.75 12.34
C PRO A 12 -11.37 -0.07 13.60
N GLY A 13 -12.43 -0.51 14.31
CA GLY A 13 -12.32 -1.28 15.54
C GLY A 13 -11.88 -2.74 15.36
N ASP A 14 -11.93 -3.25 14.13
CA ASP A 14 -11.52 -4.62 13.82
C ASP A 14 -10.01 -4.75 13.57
N LEU A 15 -9.28 -3.64 13.61
CA LEU A 15 -7.84 -3.58 13.36
C LEU A 15 -7.08 -3.18 14.62
N PRO A 16 -5.89 -3.75 14.86
CA PRO A 16 -5.05 -3.37 15.98
C PRO A 16 -4.54 -1.94 15.82
N GLN A 17 -4.44 -1.22 16.93
CA GLN A 17 -3.91 0.15 16.95
C GLN A 17 -2.37 0.22 16.91
N VAL A 18 -1.69 -0.92 17.05
CA VAL A 18 -0.24 -1.03 16.91
C VAL A 18 0.05 -2.06 15.83
N LEU A 19 0.84 -1.67 14.84
CA LEU A 19 1.20 -2.51 13.72
C LEU A 19 2.72 -2.65 13.63
N PRO A 20 3.24 -3.86 13.29
CA PRO A 20 4.59 -3.99 12.78
C PRO A 20 4.68 -3.27 11.44
N LEU A 21 5.72 -2.43 11.27
CA LEU A 21 5.86 -1.56 10.12
C LEU A 21 6.90 -2.09 9.15
N PHE A 22 6.54 -2.11 7.88
CA PHE A 22 7.45 -2.37 6.76
C PHE A 22 7.67 -1.06 5.98
N PRO A 23 8.74 -0.32 6.26
CA PRO A 23 9.11 0.85 5.49
C PRO A 23 9.58 0.44 4.10
N LEU A 24 8.86 0.85 3.06
CA LEU A 24 9.14 0.43 1.70
C LEU A 24 9.17 1.63 0.75
N ARG A 25 10.34 1.90 0.14
CA ARG A 25 10.49 2.97 -0.85
C ARG A 25 9.84 2.56 -2.17
N GLY A 26 9.10 3.49 -2.77
CA GLY A 26 8.56 3.32 -4.12
C GLY A 26 7.40 2.33 -4.25
N ALA A 27 6.95 1.71 -3.17
CA ALA A 27 5.76 0.87 -3.19
C ALA A 27 4.62 1.51 -2.39
N ILE A 28 3.42 1.37 -2.92
CA ILE A 28 2.17 1.84 -2.31
C ILE A 28 1.26 0.62 -2.19
N LEU A 29 0.61 0.49 -1.05
CA LEU A 29 -0.49 -0.45 -0.86
C LEU A 29 -1.78 0.36 -0.69
N LEU A 30 -2.84 -0.05 -1.37
CA LEU A 30 -4.17 0.56 -1.28
C LEU A 30 -5.19 -0.49 -0.84
N PRO A 31 -6.32 -0.07 -0.25
CA PRO A 31 -7.39 -0.99 0.13
C PRO A 31 -7.81 -1.91 -1.02
N ARG A 32 -7.99 -3.20 -0.74
CA ARG A 32 -8.36 -4.26 -1.70
C ARG A 32 -7.38 -4.53 -2.84
N ALA A 33 -6.28 -3.78 -2.90
CA ALA A 33 -5.21 -4.06 -3.84
C ALA A 33 -4.26 -5.13 -3.29
N THR A 34 -3.54 -5.79 -4.18
CA THR A 34 -2.54 -6.80 -3.83
C THR A 34 -1.14 -6.26 -4.12
N LEU A 35 -0.25 -6.42 -3.14
CA LEU A 35 1.16 -6.11 -3.26
C LEU A 35 1.97 -7.39 -3.05
N SER A 36 2.79 -7.75 -4.03
CA SER A 36 3.73 -8.86 -3.92
C SER A 36 5.10 -8.33 -3.51
N LEU A 37 5.69 -8.95 -2.50
CA LEU A 37 6.99 -8.60 -1.95
C LEU A 37 7.92 -9.81 -1.98
N ASN A 38 9.20 -9.54 -2.24
CA ASN A 38 10.28 -10.49 -2.06
C ASN A 38 11.10 -10.04 -0.84
N VAL A 39 10.97 -10.77 0.27
CA VAL A 39 11.57 -10.43 1.54
C VAL A 39 12.83 -11.27 1.76
N PHE A 40 13.97 -10.62 1.99
CA PHE A 40 15.27 -11.25 2.18
C PHE A 40 16.11 -10.61 3.30
N GLU A 41 15.76 -9.39 3.74
CA GLU A 41 16.47 -8.76 4.86
C GLU A 41 16.09 -9.46 6.17
N PRO A 42 17.08 -9.87 7.02
CA PRO A 42 16.80 -10.61 8.25
C PRO A 42 15.76 -9.97 9.18
N ARG A 43 15.83 -8.64 9.35
CA ARG A 43 14.85 -7.91 10.18
C ARG A 43 13.41 -8.03 9.64
N TYR A 44 13.24 -8.12 8.32
CA TYR A 44 11.92 -8.23 7.73
C TYR A 44 11.43 -9.67 7.62
N LEU A 45 12.32 -10.65 7.59
CA LEU A 45 11.98 -12.07 7.78
C LEU A 45 11.36 -12.25 9.18
N LEU A 46 12.02 -11.70 10.23
CA LEU A 46 11.49 -11.72 11.59
C LEU A 46 10.15 -10.97 11.73
N LEU A 47 9.98 -9.85 11.01
CA LEU A 47 8.70 -9.14 10.96
C LEU A 47 7.58 -10.01 10.36
N VAL A 48 7.88 -10.75 9.29
CA VAL A 48 6.89 -11.66 8.68
C VAL A 48 6.55 -12.80 9.64
N ASP A 49 7.52 -13.40 10.29
CA ASP A 49 7.30 -14.46 11.30
C ASP A 49 6.42 -13.94 12.44
N TYR A 50 6.73 -12.76 12.97
CA TYR A 50 5.92 -12.10 13.97
C TYR A 50 4.48 -11.89 13.50
N ALA A 51 4.30 -11.37 12.29
CA ALA A 51 2.96 -11.12 11.74
C ALA A 51 2.19 -12.43 11.50
N LEU A 52 2.85 -13.50 11.04
CA LEU A 52 2.23 -14.82 10.81
C LEU A 52 1.81 -15.48 12.11
N ALA A 53 2.56 -15.28 13.21
CA ALA A 53 2.21 -15.77 14.54
C ALA A 53 1.00 -15.02 15.16
N GLY A 54 0.69 -13.80 14.67
CA GLY A 54 -0.39 -12.95 15.16
C GLY A 54 -1.54 -12.77 14.15
N ASP A 55 -1.93 -11.51 13.96
CA ASP A 55 -3.09 -11.13 13.14
C ASP A 55 -2.85 -11.20 11.63
N ARG A 56 -1.64 -11.52 11.20
CA ARG A 56 -1.17 -11.49 9.80
C ARG A 56 -1.27 -10.10 9.17
N LEU A 57 -1.12 -9.06 9.97
CA LEU A 57 -1.18 -7.67 9.52
C LEU A 57 0.20 -7.02 9.56
N ILE A 58 0.49 -6.26 8.51
CA ILE A 58 1.72 -5.47 8.37
C ILE A 58 1.33 -4.07 7.89
N GLY A 59 1.90 -3.04 8.49
CA GLY A 59 1.74 -1.65 8.05
C GLY A 59 2.76 -1.31 6.96
N ILE A 60 2.33 -1.15 5.72
CA ILE A 60 3.17 -0.64 4.63
C ILE A 60 3.18 0.86 4.70
N VAL A 61 4.38 1.44 4.79
CA VAL A 61 4.56 2.90 4.90
C VAL A 61 5.82 3.31 4.15
N GLN A 62 5.83 4.51 3.58
CA GLN A 62 7.01 5.01 2.89
C GLN A 62 7.91 5.80 3.84
N PRO A 63 9.25 5.74 3.70
CA PRO A 63 10.14 6.72 4.28
C PRO A 63 9.82 8.13 3.75
N ALA A 64 9.99 9.14 4.58
CA ALA A 64 9.83 10.53 4.14
C ALA A 64 10.94 10.89 3.13
N PRO A 65 10.62 11.58 2.02
CA PRO A 65 11.54 11.73 0.88
C PRO A 65 12.79 12.57 1.21
N ASP A 66 12.66 13.55 2.07
CA ASP A 66 13.71 14.54 2.35
C ASP A 66 14.32 14.44 3.75
N ALA A 67 13.93 13.41 4.48
CA ALA A 67 14.43 13.21 5.83
C ALA A 67 15.71 12.37 5.77
N GLY A 68 16.81 12.96 6.18
CA GLY A 68 18.03 12.23 6.48
C GLY A 68 17.80 11.17 7.56
N GLU A 69 18.78 10.31 7.76
CA GLU A 69 18.79 9.40 8.89
C GLU A 69 18.77 10.19 10.19
N VAL A 70 17.92 9.79 11.11
CA VAL A 70 17.83 10.33 12.47
C VAL A 70 18.37 9.27 13.43
N GLU A 71 19.19 9.68 14.37
CA GLU A 71 19.65 8.77 15.42
C GLU A 71 18.48 8.40 16.33
N SER A 72 18.34 7.11 16.59
CA SER A 72 17.36 6.51 17.49
C SER A 72 18.13 5.56 18.43
N PRO A 73 17.58 5.26 19.62
CA PRO A 73 18.17 4.25 20.53
C PRO A 73 18.44 2.89 19.87
N SER A 74 17.64 2.54 18.85
CA SER A 74 17.82 1.31 18.05
C SER A 74 18.67 1.49 16.79
N GLY A 75 19.43 2.60 16.68
CA GLY A 75 20.29 2.92 15.54
C GLY A 75 19.70 3.98 14.61
N LYS A 76 20.30 4.15 13.43
CA LYS A 76 19.84 5.13 12.45
C LYS A 76 18.52 4.72 11.81
N ILE A 77 17.53 5.57 11.89
CA ILE A 77 16.20 5.38 11.30
C ILE A 77 15.85 6.52 10.36
N PHE A 78 15.01 6.22 9.38
CA PHE A 78 14.40 7.25 8.53
C PHE A 78 13.03 7.62 9.09
N PRO A 79 12.68 8.93 9.17
CA PRO A 79 11.31 9.34 9.40
C PRO A 79 10.37 8.72 8.38
N LEU A 80 9.16 8.39 8.82
CA LEU A 80 8.14 7.77 7.99
C LEU A 80 7.10 8.80 7.55
N ARG A 81 6.48 8.57 6.40
CA ARG A 81 5.30 9.31 6.00
C ARG A 81 4.17 9.05 6.99
N ARG A 82 3.30 10.06 7.15
CA ARG A 82 2.18 9.97 8.11
C ARG A 82 1.06 9.03 7.68
N ILE A 83 0.97 8.72 6.41
CA ILE A 83 -0.08 7.84 5.86
C ILE A 83 0.58 6.57 5.35
N GLY A 84 0.02 5.43 5.77
CA GLY A 84 0.35 4.10 5.29
C GLY A 84 -0.92 3.28 5.04
N CYS A 85 -0.75 2.00 4.74
CA CYS A 85 -1.85 1.06 4.57
C CYS A 85 -1.58 -0.24 5.32
N ALA A 86 -2.56 -0.71 6.08
CA ALA A 86 -2.52 -2.02 6.70
C ALA A 86 -2.79 -3.08 5.63
N GLY A 87 -1.84 -3.99 5.46
CA GLY A 87 -1.94 -5.13 4.57
C GLY A 87 -2.02 -6.43 5.35
N ARG A 88 -2.91 -7.33 4.92
CA ARG A 88 -2.98 -8.69 5.44
C ARG A 88 -2.17 -9.64 4.56
N ILE A 89 -1.37 -10.48 5.19
CA ILE A 89 -0.67 -11.58 4.51
C ILE A 89 -1.73 -12.59 4.03
N THR A 90 -1.83 -12.76 2.72
CA THR A 90 -2.80 -13.65 2.06
C THR A 90 -2.15 -14.90 1.51
N SER A 91 -0.89 -14.81 1.12
CA SER A 91 -0.08 -15.97 0.77
C SER A 91 1.40 -15.70 1.08
N PHE A 92 2.14 -16.76 1.32
CA PHE A 92 3.58 -16.72 1.41
C PHE A 92 4.16 -18.05 0.89
N SER A 93 5.38 -17.98 0.38
CA SER A 93 6.14 -19.12 -0.08
C SER A 93 7.62 -18.87 0.22
N GLU A 94 8.27 -19.82 0.82
CA GLU A 94 9.71 -19.81 1.07
C GLU A 94 10.45 -20.38 -0.13
N GLY A 95 11.47 -19.66 -0.58
CA GLY A 95 12.38 -20.13 -1.62
C GLY A 95 13.55 -20.92 -1.03
N ASP A 96 14.18 -21.76 -1.84
CA ASP A 96 15.34 -22.55 -1.45
C ASP A 96 16.55 -21.69 -1.01
N ASP A 97 16.54 -20.40 -1.36
CA ASP A 97 17.56 -19.41 -1.00
C ASP A 97 17.24 -18.64 0.30
N GLY A 98 16.21 -19.06 1.04
CA GLY A 98 15.76 -18.42 2.29
C GLY A 98 15.01 -17.09 2.09
N ARG A 99 14.64 -16.74 0.87
CA ARG A 99 13.78 -15.58 0.58
C ARG A 99 12.31 -15.96 0.75
N LEU A 100 11.52 -15.00 1.22
CA LEU A 100 10.07 -15.16 1.32
C LEU A 100 9.38 -14.35 0.22
N MET A 101 8.63 -15.04 -0.63
CA MET A 101 7.66 -14.42 -1.53
C MET A 101 6.35 -14.22 -0.77
N LEU A 102 5.93 -12.98 -0.64
CA LEU A 102 4.79 -12.59 0.19
C LEU A 102 3.75 -11.86 -0.65
N SER A 103 2.47 -12.18 -0.48
CA SER A 103 1.37 -11.38 -1.01
C SER A 103 0.59 -10.74 0.13
N LEU A 104 0.44 -9.42 0.04
CA LEU A 104 -0.36 -8.62 0.96
C LEU A 104 -1.61 -8.12 0.25
N THR A 105 -2.77 -8.26 0.89
CA THR A 105 -3.98 -7.58 0.47
C THR A 105 -4.23 -6.39 1.38
N GLY A 106 -4.36 -5.19 0.81
CA GLY A 106 -4.64 -3.97 1.54
C GLY A 106 -6.02 -4.01 2.18
N ILE A 107 -6.09 -3.59 3.43
CA ILE A 107 -7.33 -3.54 4.20
C ILE A 107 -7.84 -2.11 4.33
N SER A 108 -7.05 -1.22 4.92
CA SER A 108 -7.40 0.19 5.13
C SER A 108 -6.14 1.02 5.26
N ARG A 109 -6.22 2.25 4.80
CA ARG A 109 -5.20 3.27 5.10
C ARG A 109 -5.21 3.57 6.59
N PHE A 110 -4.09 4.02 7.09
CA PHE A 110 -3.95 4.48 8.46
C PHE A 110 -3.17 5.79 8.52
N ARG A 111 -3.40 6.54 9.59
CA ARG A 111 -2.54 7.64 10.01
C ARG A 111 -1.58 7.15 11.07
N MET A 112 -0.29 7.33 10.83
CA MET A 112 0.76 7.12 11.81
C MET A 112 0.65 8.19 12.90
N LEU A 113 0.54 7.77 14.15
CA LEU A 113 0.46 8.66 15.31
C LEU A 113 1.83 8.83 15.96
N GLN A 114 2.51 7.72 16.22
CA GLN A 114 3.85 7.70 16.82
C GLN A 114 4.54 6.36 16.55
N ASP A 115 5.87 6.37 16.61
CA ASP A 115 6.66 5.15 16.72
C ASP A 115 6.47 4.53 18.12
N VAL A 116 6.47 3.20 18.18
CA VAL A 116 6.40 2.44 19.45
C VAL A 116 7.76 1.77 19.65
N GLU A 117 8.36 2.02 20.80
CA GLU A 117 9.61 1.37 21.19
C GLU A 117 9.41 -0.12 21.38
N SER A 118 10.38 -0.91 20.92
CA SER A 118 10.36 -2.37 20.99
C SER A 118 11.79 -2.91 20.92
N ASP A 119 12.02 -4.07 21.51
CA ASP A 119 13.28 -4.82 21.42
C ASP A 119 13.41 -5.59 20.09
N GLU A 120 12.37 -5.60 19.28
CA GLU A 120 12.37 -6.27 17.97
C GLU A 120 13.24 -5.50 16.95
N PRO A 121 13.88 -6.19 15.99
CA PRO A 121 14.78 -5.57 15.01
C PRO A 121 14.01 -4.79 13.91
N PHE A 122 12.70 -4.72 13.99
CA PHE A 122 11.82 -3.97 13.11
C PHE A 122 10.95 -2.99 13.91
N ARG A 123 10.36 -2.03 13.21
CA ARG A 123 9.60 -0.94 13.85
C ARG A 123 8.15 -1.32 14.08
N PHE A 124 7.60 -0.75 15.15
CA PHE A 124 6.16 -0.70 15.40
C PHE A 124 5.66 0.74 15.35
N GLY A 125 4.41 0.90 14.92
CA GLY A 125 3.73 2.19 14.93
C GLY A 125 2.37 2.10 15.58
N ARG A 126 2.06 3.09 16.42
CA ARG A 126 0.69 3.37 16.83
C ARG A 126 -0.01 4.09 15.72
N VAL A 127 -1.15 3.57 15.29
CA VAL A 127 -1.88 4.03 14.10
C VAL A 127 -3.35 4.31 14.40
N SER A 128 -3.98 5.13 13.58
CA SER A 128 -5.42 5.38 13.61
C SER A 128 -6.03 5.15 12.22
N PHE A 129 -7.14 4.44 12.20
CA PHE A 129 -7.93 4.17 10.99
C PHE A 129 -9.16 5.08 10.88
N ALA A 130 -9.41 5.95 11.87
CA ALA A 130 -10.66 6.73 11.98
C ALA A 130 -10.92 7.61 10.76
N GLU A 131 -9.88 8.24 10.19
CA GLU A 131 -10.01 9.10 9.00
C GLU A 131 -10.35 8.31 7.72
N PHE A 132 -10.13 7.01 7.72
CA PHE A 132 -10.26 6.12 6.57
C PHE A 132 -11.38 5.10 6.74
N ALA A 133 -12.41 5.43 7.53
CA ALA A 133 -13.54 4.54 7.77
C ALA A 133 -14.25 4.08 6.48
N THR A 134 -14.23 4.91 5.43
CA THR A 134 -14.79 4.58 4.12
C THR A 134 -14.02 3.47 3.39
N ASP A 135 -12.75 3.22 3.74
CA ASP A 135 -11.96 2.15 3.13
C ASP A 135 -12.54 0.75 3.42
N PHE A 136 -13.38 0.61 4.45
CA PHE A 136 -14.06 -0.64 4.78
C PHE A 136 -15.31 -0.91 3.92
N THR A 137 -15.75 0.10 3.16
CA THR A 137 -16.90 -0.02 2.24
C THR A 137 -16.40 -0.28 0.83
N SER A 138 -16.73 -1.45 0.28
CA SER A 138 -16.37 -1.79 -1.11
C SER A 138 -17.12 -0.90 -2.10
N GLY A 139 -16.45 -0.48 -3.17
CA GLY A 139 -17.04 0.34 -4.23
C GLY A 139 -17.30 1.79 -3.85
N HIS A 140 -16.83 2.25 -2.67
CA HIS A 140 -17.01 3.66 -2.28
C HIS A 140 -16.28 4.58 -3.26
N GLY A 141 -17.04 5.50 -3.90
CA GLY A 141 -16.50 6.45 -4.89
C GLY A 141 -16.34 5.86 -6.31
N GLU A 142 -16.78 4.62 -6.59
CA GLU A 142 -16.74 4.06 -7.94
C GLU A 142 -17.55 4.86 -8.96
N ASP A 143 -18.66 5.43 -8.53
CA ASP A 143 -19.58 6.20 -9.40
C ASP A 143 -18.97 7.57 -9.80
N ASP A 144 -17.98 8.06 -9.06
CA ASP A 144 -17.30 9.33 -9.35
C ASP A 144 -16.19 9.18 -10.41
N VAL A 145 -15.89 7.95 -10.83
CA VAL A 145 -14.82 7.66 -11.78
C VAL A 145 -15.30 7.83 -13.22
N ASP A 146 -14.75 8.81 -13.94
CA ASP A 146 -14.91 8.92 -15.41
C ASP A 146 -14.11 7.78 -16.09
N ARG A 147 -14.73 6.59 -16.17
CA ARG A 147 -14.11 5.40 -16.77
C ARG A 147 -13.67 5.58 -18.23
N PRO A 148 -14.47 6.20 -19.12
CA PRO A 148 -14.06 6.44 -20.50
C PRO A 148 -12.79 7.28 -20.59
N ARG A 149 -12.68 8.34 -19.80
CA ARG A 149 -11.51 9.21 -19.74
C ARG A 149 -10.29 8.47 -19.17
N LEU A 150 -10.49 7.68 -18.11
CA LEU A 150 -9.44 6.85 -17.49
C LEU A 150 -8.85 5.86 -18.51
N LEU A 151 -9.69 5.12 -19.23
CA LEU A 151 -9.26 4.14 -20.21
C LEU A 151 -8.55 4.79 -21.41
N THR A 152 -9.05 5.93 -21.87
CA THR A 152 -8.39 6.70 -22.95
C THR A 152 -6.99 7.16 -22.52
N THR A 153 -6.88 7.70 -21.30
CA THR A 153 -5.59 8.16 -20.75
C THR A 153 -4.62 7.00 -20.57
N LEU A 154 -5.10 5.86 -20.07
CA LEU A 154 -4.30 4.64 -19.93
C LEU A 154 -3.80 4.15 -21.29
N ARG A 155 -4.65 4.12 -22.31
CA ARG A 155 -4.27 3.69 -23.67
C ARG A 155 -3.14 4.57 -24.23
N ASN A 156 -3.29 5.88 -24.11
CA ASN A 156 -2.27 6.84 -24.57
C ASN A 156 -0.95 6.66 -23.80
N TYR A 157 -1.00 6.43 -22.51
CA TYR A 157 0.17 6.17 -21.68
C TYR A 157 0.89 4.88 -22.10
N LEU A 158 0.16 3.79 -22.32
CA LEU A 158 0.74 2.51 -22.76
C LEU A 158 1.41 2.64 -24.13
N ILE A 159 0.76 3.30 -25.09
CA ILE A 159 1.34 3.56 -26.43
C ILE A 159 2.62 4.39 -26.31
N ALA A 160 2.58 5.49 -25.56
CA ALA A 160 3.75 6.38 -25.39
C ALA A 160 4.95 5.69 -24.72
N ASN A 161 4.73 4.63 -23.95
CA ASN A 161 5.78 3.89 -23.25
C ASN A 161 6.07 2.52 -23.88
N ASN A 162 5.55 2.21 -25.07
CA ASN A 162 5.68 0.91 -25.72
C ASN A 162 5.28 -0.27 -24.82
N LEU A 163 4.20 -0.08 -24.05
CA LEU A 163 3.64 -1.09 -23.16
C LEU A 163 2.36 -1.67 -23.74
N SER A 164 2.09 -2.92 -23.44
CA SER A 164 0.83 -3.60 -23.76
C SER A 164 0.06 -3.93 -22.49
N ALA A 165 -1.25 -4.06 -22.61
CA ALA A 165 -2.13 -4.50 -21.55
C ALA A 165 -3.19 -5.48 -22.06
N ASP A 166 -3.66 -6.30 -21.14
CA ASP A 166 -4.79 -7.21 -21.37
C ASP A 166 -6.09 -6.40 -21.21
N TRP A 167 -6.66 -5.98 -22.34
CA TRP A 167 -7.86 -5.15 -22.35
C TRP A 167 -9.10 -5.87 -21.84
N ASP A 168 -9.21 -7.18 -22.03
CA ASP A 168 -10.34 -7.98 -21.54
C ASP A 168 -10.39 -7.95 -20.00
N ARG A 169 -9.22 -8.04 -19.37
CA ARG A 169 -9.10 -7.89 -17.90
C ARG A 169 -9.38 -6.48 -17.42
N ILE A 170 -8.93 -5.47 -18.18
CA ILE A 170 -9.19 -4.05 -17.86
C ILE A 170 -10.68 -3.77 -17.97
N ASP A 171 -11.34 -4.22 -19.04
CA ASP A 171 -12.75 -3.96 -19.28
C ASP A 171 -13.66 -4.66 -18.24
N SER A 172 -13.26 -5.84 -17.76
CA SER A 172 -13.99 -6.61 -16.74
C SER A 172 -13.70 -6.15 -15.30
N ALA A 173 -12.67 -5.34 -15.07
CA ALA A 173 -12.33 -4.87 -13.72
C ALA A 173 -13.25 -3.73 -13.24
N SER A 174 -13.55 -3.71 -11.94
CA SER A 174 -14.24 -2.58 -11.31
C SER A 174 -13.40 -1.31 -11.35
N ASN A 175 -14.03 -0.13 -11.25
CA ASN A 175 -13.34 1.14 -11.24
C ASN A 175 -12.34 1.25 -10.09
N GLU A 176 -12.73 0.81 -8.89
CA GLU A 176 -11.85 0.79 -7.73
C GLU A 176 -10.60 -0.05 -7.99
N ARG A 177 -10.76 -1.26 -8.53
CA ARG A 177 -9.63 -2.14 -8.83
C ARG A 177 -8.69 -1.55 -9.88
N LEU A 178 -9.24 -0.92 -10.91
CA LEU A 178 -8.44 -0.23 -11.93
C LEU A 178 -7.63 0.91 -11.34
N VAL A 179 -8.29 1.82 -10.63
CA VAL A 179 -7.64 2.99 -10.02
C VAL A 179 -6.54 2.56 -9.06
N ASN A 180 -6.82 1.59 -8.18
CA ASN A 180 -5.86 1.09 -7.22
C ASN A 180 -4.66 0.42 -7.90
N THR A 181 -4.89 -0.45 -8.89
CA THR A 181 -3.81 -1.12 -9.63
C THR A 181 -2.94 -0.11 -10.39
N LEU A 182 -3.56 0.84 -11.08
CA LEU A 182 -2.83 1.87 -11.82
C LEU A 182 -2.02 2.76 -10.88
N SER A 183 -2.58 3.14 -9.74
CA SER A 183 -1.88 3.96 -8.73
C SER A 183 -0.64 3.25 -8.18
N ILE A 184 -0.71 1.94 -7.94
CA ILE A 184 0.42 1.13 -7.47
C ILE A 184 1.49 1.04 -8.56
N VAL A 185 1.10 0.69 -9.78
CA VAL A 185 2.04 0.48 -10.90
C VAL A 185 2.71 1.80 -11.31
N MET A 186 1.93 2.87 -11.41
CA MET A 186 2.46 4.20 -11.78
C MET A 186 3.25 4.82 -10.64
N GLY A 187 2.81 4.71 -9.40
CA GLY A 187 3.51 5.22 -8.23
C GLY A 187 4.90 4.60 -8.05
N SER A 188 5.04 3.30 -8.27
CA SER A 188 6.33 2.61 -8.22
C SER A 188 7.27 3.04 -9.36
N ARG A 189 6.76 3.28 -10.57
CA ARG A 189 7.55 3.74 -11.72
C ARG A 189 7.99 5.19 -11.60
N ILE A 190 7.13 6.07 -11.13
CA ILE A 190 7.46 7.48 -10.90
C ILE A 190 8.61 7.59 -9.89
N SER A 191 8.56 6.79 -8.82
CA SER A 191 9.62 6.74 -7.82
C SER A 191 10.95 6.18 -8.38
N ALA A 192 10.89 5.18 -9.25
CA ALA A 192 12.09 4.54 -9.83
C ALA A 192 12.76 5.38 -10.93
N LEU A 193 12.02 6.20 -11.66
CA LEU A 193 12.53 6.98 -12.78
C LEU A 193 12.92 8.42 -12.42
N GLY A 194 12.70 8.86 -11.16
CA GLY A 194 13.00 10.23 -10.75
C GLY A 194 12.22 11.29 -11.54
N LEU A 195 11.23 10.88 -12.29
CA LEU A 195 10.41 11.77 -13.10
C LEU A 195 9.53 12.58 -12.14
N ARG A 196 9.87 13.85 -11.99
CA ARG A 196 8.94 14.85 -11.48
C ARG A 196 7.63 14.69 -12.25
N ALA A 197 6.57 14.45 -11.51
CA ALA A 197 5.20 14.37 -12.07
C ALA A 197 4.83 15.74 -12.66
N ALA A 198 5.35 16.03 -13.85
CA ALA A 198 4.86 17.09 -14.68
C ALA A 198 3.58 16.57 -15.36
N HIS A 199 2.44 16.99 -14.83
CA HIS A 199 1.17 17.08 -15.55
C HIS A 199 0.43 15.77 -15.92
N LEU A 200 0.45 14.72 -15.11
CA LEU A 200 -0.75 13.90 -15.00
C LEU A 200 -1.42 14.24 -13.66
N ARG A 201 -2.19 15.31 -13.66
CA ARG A 201 -3.35 15.37 -12.77
C ARG A 201 -4.29 14.27 -13.28
N VAL A 202 -4.07 13.05 -12.85
CA VAL A 202 -5.18 12.19 -12.54
C VAL A 202 -5.83 12.93 -11.37
N GLU A 203 -6.73 13.84 -11.69
CA GLU A 203 -7.76 14.25 -10.74
C GLU A 203 -8.45 12.93 -10.43
N THR A 204 -7.92 12.25 -9.45
CA THR A 204 -8.60 11.15 -8.79
C THR A 204 -9.79 11.80 -8.12
N ALA A 205 -10.88 11.87 -8.87
CA ALA A 205 -12.20 12.23 -8.36
C ALA A 205 -12.66 11.24 -7.27
N THR A 206 -11.78 10.46 -6.74
CA THR A 206 -12.07 9.43 -5.76
C THR A 206 -11.26 9.59 -4.50
N CYS A 207 -11.20 10.67 -3.97
CA CYS A 207 -11.02 10.99 -2.56
C CYS A 207 -10.40 12.39 -2.45
N ALA A 208 -11.15 13.35 -2.02
CA ALA A 208 -10.66 14.67 -1.62
C ALA A 208 -9.50 14.59 -0.57
N HIS A 209 -9.20 13.39 -0.08
CA HIS A 209 -8.11 13.08 0.83
C HIS A 209 -6.86 12.48 0.16
N CYS A 210 -6.96 11.88 -1.04
CA CYS A 210 -5.77 11.42 -1.76
C CYS A 210 -4.93 12.57 -2.34
N SER A 211 -5.55 13.71 -2.64
CA SER A 211 -4.84 14.91 -3.10
C SER A 211 -3.89 15.53 -2.06
N ARG A 212 -3.95 15.10 -0.79
CA ARG A 212 -3.04 15.55 0.28
C ARG A 212 -1.87 14.59 0.55
N VAL A 213 -1.75 13.51 -0.22
CA VAL A 213 -0.67 12.52 -0.04
C VAL A 213 0.50 12.76 -0.98
N VAL A 214 0.35 13.68 -1.94
CA VAL A 214 1.45 14.11 -2.82
C VAL A 214 1.56 15.62 -2.73
N PRO A 215 2.56 16.19 -2.03
CA PRO A 215 2.99 17.56 -2.28
C PRO A 215 3.81 17.62 -3.57
#